data_60ccab753f7540339645a81224ec5f52
#
_entry.id   60ccab753f7540339645a81224ec5f52
#
_cell.length_a   1.000
_cell.length_b   1.000
_cell.length_c   1.000
_cell.angle_alpha   90.00
_cell.angle_beta   90.00
_cell.angle_gamma   90.00
#
_symmetry.space_group_name_H-M   'P 1'
#
loop_
_entity.id
_entity.type
_entity.pdbx_description
1 polymer ?
#
loop_
_entity_poly.entity_id
_entity_poly.type
_entity_poly.pdbx_seq_one_letter_code
_entity_poly.pdbx_strand_id
1 'polypeptide(L)'
;NIIAGNIHIDSINSVPDSVLNSYKGLDLSSGALEDDYLKQYEEDNKYNISTNIESNNSLLFIAPLKGTIIQQFEPDKQIFGIDIISIKNQPIMACYDGTIIMITNNINGYDIMIQHENGVISIYKHIQQLLVKSGKQISSGEVIGFTHTPEKSDVSIKIRFELWQNGIAINPEEHIIM
;
A
#
# COMPACT_ATOMS: atom_id res chain seq x y z
N ASN A 1 -1.08 23.45 27.31
CA ASN A 1 -0.72 24.22 26.10
C ASN A 1 0.75 24.00 25.77
N ILE A 2 1.05 22.87 25.14
CA ILE A 2 2.41 22.49 24.70
C ILE A 2 2.60 22.85 23.20
N ILE A 3 1.81 23.76 22.71
CA ILE A 3 1.96 24.25 21.34
C ILE A 3 2.48 25.67 21.41
N ALA A 4 3.71 25.86 20.98
CA ALA A 4 4.43 27.13 20.85
C ALA A 4 5.53 27.42 21.89
N GLY A 5 6.38 26.46 22.20
CA GLY A 5 7.73 26.80 22.67
C GLY A 5 7.90 27.66 23.92
N ASN A 6 6.88 27.85 24.75
CA ASN A 6 6.93 28.60 25.99
C ASN A 6 6.83 27.68 27.21
N ILE A 7 7.74 26.74 27.34
CA ILE A 7 8.02 26.13 28.64
C ILE A 7 9.12 26.98 29.26
N HIS A 8 8.73 27.78 30.26
CA HIS A 8 9.68 28.46 31.10
C HIS A 8 10.56 27.41 31.79
N ILE A 9 11.89 27.54 31.68
CA ILE A 9 12.90 26.63 32.27
C ILE A 9 12.68 26.50 33.78
N ASP A 10 12.07 27.47 34.45
CA ASP A 10 11.76 27.47 35.89
C ASP A 10 10.72 26.44 36.33
N SER A 11 9.92 25.87 35.40
CA SER A 11 8.96 24.81 35.73
C SER A 11 9.56 23.41 35.82
N ILE A 12 10.82 23.22 35.42
CA ILE A 12 11.54 21.96 35.54
C ILE A 12 12.05 21.72 36.98
N ASN A 13 12.19 22.78 37.78
CA ASN A 13 12.68 22.69 39.14
C ASN A 13 11.63 22.21 40.16
N SER A 14 10.42 21.84 39.75
CA SER A 14 9.36 21.37 40.63
C SER A 14 9.04 19.88 40.53
N VAL A 15 9.92 19.09 39.90
CA VAL A 15 9.75 17.62 39.87
C VAL A 15 10.08 17.09 41.27
N PRO A 16 9.12 16.41 41.96
CA PRO A 16 9.38 15.86 43.29
C PRO A 16 10.57 14.92 43.29
N ASP A 17 11.40 14.99 44.35
CA ASP A 17 12.58 14.14 44.54
C ASP A 17 12.24 12.62 44.47
N SER A 18 11.00 12.25 44.78
CA SER A 18 10.50 10.87 44.64
C SER A 18 10.48 10.38 43.18
N VAL A 19 10.23 11.29 42.23
CA VAL A 19 10.20 10.97 40.79
C VAL A 19 11.66 10.90 40.28
N LEU A 20 12.51 11.84 40.71
CA LEU A 20 13.92 11.83 40.35
C LEU A 20 14.65 10.59 40.89
N ASN A 21 14.26 10.08 42.07
CA ASN A 21 14.84 8.88 42.64
C ASN A 21 14.43 7.58 41.95
N SER A 22 13.29 7.56 41.27
CA SER A 22 12.87 6.39 40.47
C SER A 22 13.67 6.24 39.17
N TYR A 23 14.35 7.31 38.74
CA TYR A 23 15.20 7.30 37.54
C TYR A 23 16.71 7.23 37.89
N LYS A 24 17.07 7.23 39.18
CA LYS A 24 18.44 7.01 39.63
C LYS A 24 18.81 5.54 39.48
N GLY A 25 19.46 5.22 38.38
CA GLY A 25 19.88 3.86 38.01
C GLY A 25 19.53 3.45 36.60
N LEU A 26 18.73 4.26 35.92
CA LEU A 26 18.62 4.16 34.47
C LEU A 26 19.79 4.88 33.84
N ASP A 27 20.68 4.12 33.25
CA ASP A 27 21.74 4.66 32.41
C ASP A 27 21.08 5.20 31.14
N LEU A 28 20.83 6.52 31.16
CA LEU A 28 20.26 7.26 30.01
C LEU A 28 21.34 7.68 29.02
N SER A 29 22.52 7.05 29.06
CA SER A 29 23.44 7.19 27.95
C SER A 29 22.80 6.59 26.72
N SER A 30 22.46 7.42 25.75
CA SER A 30 21.75 7.07 24.51
C SER A 30 22.41 5.94 23.71
N GLY A 31 23.67 5.63 23.96
CA GLY A 31 24.40 4.53 23.34
C GLY A 31 24.03 3.13 23.85
N ALA A 32 23.74 2.95 25.13
CA ALA A 32 23.52 1.60 25.68
C ALA A 32 22.14 1.02 25.31
N LEU A 33 21.12 1.89 25.21
CA LEU A 33 19.78 1.46 24.75
C LEU A 33 19.74 1.24 23.24
N GLU A 34 20.43 2.08 22.48
CA GLU A 34 20.53 1.89 21.01
C GLU A 34 21.30 0.61 20.68
N ASP A 35 22.39 0.31 21.39
CA ASP A 35 23.17 -0.92 21.17
C ASP A 35 22.38 -2.18 21.53
N ASP A 36 21.54 -2.15 22.57
CA ASP A 36 20.67 -3.28 22.93
C ASP A 36 19.53 -3.47 21.93
N TYR A 37 18.90 -2.38 21.47
CA TYR A 37 17.89 -2.45 20.41
C TYR A 37 18.49 -2.90 19.08
N LEU A 38 19.67 -2.44 18.72
CA LEU A 38 20.36 -2.88 17.51
C LEU A 38 20.72 -4.36 17.57
N LYS A 39 21.22 -4.86 18.72
CA LYS A 39 21.51 -6.28 18.90
C LYS A 39 20.24 -7.14 18.82
N GLN A 40 19.16 -6.71 19.48
CA GLN A 40 17.89 -7.41 19.44
C GLN A 40 17.31 -7.40 18.02
N TYR A 41 17.40 -6.29 17.30
CA TYR A 41 17.01 -6.19 15.89
C TYR A 41 17.88 -7.06 14.97
N GLU A 42 19.18 -7.12 15.21
CA GLU A 42 20.10 -8.00 14.48
C GLU A 42 19.85 -9.49 14.79
N GLU A 43 19.53 -9.85 16.05
CA GLU A 43 19.18 -11.21 16.43
C GLU A 43 17.83 -11.63 15.84
N ASP A 44 16.82 -10.78 15.89
CA ASP A 44 15.50 -11.04 15.29
C ASP A 44 15.60 -11.14 13.75
N ASN A 45 16.44 -10.33 13.12
CA ASN A 45 16.70 -10.42 11.68
C ASN A 45 17.64 -11.57 11.28
N LYS A 46 18.44 -12.11 12.21
CA LYS A 46 19.28 -13.27 11.96
C LYS A 46 18.47 -14.56 11.79
N TYR A 47 17.24 -14.59 12.32
CA TYR A 47 16.26 -15.68 12.14
C TYR A 47 15.18 -15.32 11.12
N ASN A 48 14.97 -14.06 10.81
CA ASN A 48 14.32 -13.62 9.59
C ASN A 48 15.33 -13.78 8.45
N ILE A 49 15.70 -15.00 8.18
CA ILE A 49 16.07 -15.40 6.85
C ILE A 49 14.75 -15.25 6.05
N SER A 50 14.44 -14.04 5.64
CA SER A 50 13.98 -13.86 4.29
C SER A 50 15.06 -14.53 3.45
N THR A 51 14.94 -15.84 3.32
CA THR A 51 15.58 -16.52 2.23
C THR A 51 15.29 -15.62 1.05
N ASN A 52 16.32 -14.96 0.51
CA ASN A 52 16.39 -14.65 -0.89
C ASN A 52 16.29 -16.01 -1.58
N ILE A 53 15.11 -16.62 -1.45
CA ILE A 53 14.61 -17.46 -2.49
C ILE A 53 14.34 -16.41 -3.57
N GLU A 54 15.34 -16.25 -4.45
CA GLU A 54 15.07 -16.03 -5.84
C GLU A 54 14.19 -17.21 -6.28
N SER A 55 12.99 -17.28 -5.70
CA SER A 55 11.90 -17.98 -6.34
C SER A 55 11.60 -17.10 -7.54
N ASN A 56 12.11 -17.50 -8.70
CA ASN A 56 11.57 -17.19 -10.00
C ASN A 56 10.13 -17.73 -10.11
N ASN A 57 9.34 -17.62 -9.06
CA ASN A 57 7.91 -17.61 -9.08
C ASN A 57 7.51 -16.23 -9.59
N SER A 58 7.50 -16.09 -10.92
CA SER A 58 6.78 -15.01 -11.55
C SER A 58 5.36 -15.12 -11.04
N LEU A 59 4.99 -14.24 -10.10
CA LEU A 59 3.62 -14.12 -9.61
C LEU A 59 2.78 -13.74 -10.83
N LEU A 60 2.00 -14.70 -11.31
CA LEU A 60 1.08 -14.48 -12.41
C LEU A 60 -0.22 -13.96 -11.83
N PHE A 61 -0.55 -12.75 -12.19
CA PHE A 61 -1.80 -12.09 -11.81
C PHE A 61 -2.82 -12.24 -12.93
N ILE A 62 -4.08 -12.33 -12.59
CA ILE A 62 -5.15 -12.23 -13.59
C ILE A 62 -5.35 -10.77 -13.99
N ALA A 63 -5.72 -10.55 -15.24
CA ALA A 63 -6.02 -9.20 -15.73
C ALA A 63 -7.16 -8.57 -14.91
N PRO A 64 -7.02 -7.30 -14.50
CA PRO A 64 -8.05 -6.63 -13.68
C PRO A 64 -9.37 -6.45 -14.43
N LEU A 65 -9.34 -6.36 -15.73
CA LEU A 65 -10.53 -6.28 -16.59
C LEU A 65 -10.16 -6.61 -18.05
N LYS A 66 -11.16 -6.93 -18.86
CA LYS A 66 -11.00 -7.10 -20.31
C LYS A 66 -11.03 -5.75 -21.00
N GLY A 67 -10.00 -5.43 -21.76
CA GLY A 67 -9.91 -4.15 -22.46
C GLY A 67 -8.66 -4.03 -23.31
N THR A 68 -8.43 -2.83 -23.85
CA THR A 68 -7.24 -2.51 -24.65
C THR A 68 -6.35 -1.58 -23.85
N ILE A 69 -5.06 -1.89 -23.75
CA ILE A 69 -4.05 -1.01 -23.13
C ILE A 69 -3.81 0.17 -24.07
N ILE A 70 -4.01 1.38 -23.56
CA ILE A 70 -3.81 2.63 -24.31
C ILE A 70 -2.63 3.45 -23.79
N GLN A 71 -2.15 3.14 -22.59
CA GLN A 71 -0.94 3.70 -22.00
C GLN A 71 -0.15 2.56 -21.38
N GLN A 72 1.10 2.43 -21.79
CA GLN A 72 2.04 1.46 -21.25
C GLN A 72 2.76 2.00 -20.01
N PHE A 73 3.40 1.09 -19.27
CA PHE A 73 4.27 1.41 -18.15
C PHE A 73 5.55 2.09 -18.64
N GLU A 74 5.81 3.33 -18.19
CA GLU A 74 6.97 4.14 -18.57
C GLU A 74 7.52 4.88 -17.32
N PRO A 75 8.29 4.22 -16.45
CA PRO A 75 8.75 4.80 -15.18
C PRO A 75 9.63 6.05 -15.37
N ASP A 76 10.40 6.13 -16.45
CA ASP A 76 11.20 7.32 -16.79
C ASP A 76 10.35 8.56 -17.02
N LYS A 77 9.10 8.38 -17.42
CA LYS A 77 8.10 9.45 -17.58
C LYS A 77 7.16 9.57 -16.37
N GLN A 78 7.47 8.90 -15.26
CA GLN A 78 6.64 8.84 -14.05
C GLN A 78 5.26 8.19 -14.30
N ILE A 79 5.17 7.28 -15.25
CA ILE A 79 3.98 6.49 -15.55
C ILE A 79 4.19 5.10 -14.94
N PHE A 80 3.69 4.89 -13.72
CA PHE A 80 3.92 3.70 -12.91
C PHE A 80 2.87 2.59 -13.07
N GLY A 81 2.06 2.65 -14.11
CA GLY A 81 1.03 1.67 -14.40
C GLY A 81 0.59 1.69 -15.83
N ILE A 82 -0.43 0.92 -16.14
CA ILE A 82 -1.08 0.85 -17.45
C ILE A 82 -2.46 1.48 -17.40
N ASP A 83 -2.88 2.13 -18.49
CA ASP A 83 -4.25 2.56 -18.66
C ASP A 83 -4.96 1.60 -19.61
N ILE A 84 -6.07 1.04 -19.14
CA ILE A 84 -6.89 0.09 -19.88
C ILE A 84 -8.21 0.77 -20.22
N ILE A 85 -8.54 0.82 -21.50
CA ILE A 85 -9.86 1.24 -21.97
C ILE A 85 -10.74 0.01 -22.17
N SER A 86 -11.94 0.07 -21.64
CA SER A 86 -12.90 -1.02 -21.74
C SER A 86 -14.20 -0.56 -22.37
N ILE A 87 -14.91 -1.50 -22.96
CA ILE A 87 -16.31 -1.32 -23.35
C ILE A 87 -17.19 -1.27 -22.10
N LYS A 88 -18.40 -0.73 -22.26
CA LYS A 88 -19.38 -0.49 -21.19
C LYS A 88 -19.52 -1.63 -20.18
N ASN A 89 -19.65 -1.24 -18.92
CA ASN A 89 -20.12 -2.07 -17.82
C ASN A 89 -19.32 -3.37 -17.60
N GLN A 90 -17.99 -3.26 -17.64
CA GLN A 90 -17.12 -4.40 -17.36
C GLN A 90 -16.86 -4.52 -15.85
N PRO A 91 -16.87 -5.75 -15.31
CA PRO A 91 -16.43 -6.00 -13.97
C PRO A 91 -14.91 -5.74 -13.86
N ILE A 92 -14.53 -5.12 -12.77
CA ILE A 92 -13.14 -4.98 -12.35
C ILE A 92 -12.88 -6.04 -11.29
N MET A 93 -11.86 -6.86 -11.48
CA MET A 93 -11.54 -8.01 -10.64
C MET A 93 -10.23 -7.78 -9.88
N ALA A 94 -10.14 -8.34 -8.68
CA ALA A 94 -8.88 -8.40 -7.96
C ALA A 94 -7.90 -9.30 -8.72
N CYS A 95 -6.70 -8.82 -8.97
CA CYS A 95 -5.69 -9.56 -9.75
C CYS A 95 -5.11 -10.76 -9.00
N TYR A 96 -5.19 -10.77 -7.67
CA TYR A 96 -4.71 -11.84 -6.79
C TYR A 96 -5.41 -11.79 -5.44
N ASP A 97 -5.25 -12.83 -4.62
CA ASP A 97 -5.73 -12.86 -3.23
C ASP A 97 -5.10 -11.73 -2.42
N GLY A 98 -5.86 -11.12 -1.52
CA GLY A 98 -5.31 -10.02 -0.71
C GLY A 98 -6.31 -9.37 0.23
N THR A 99 -5.92 -8.23 0.77
CA THR A 99 -6.74 -7.41 1.68
C THR A 99 -6.83 -5.99 1.14
N ILE A 100 -8.04 -5.45 1.09
CA ILE A 100 -8.27 -4.06 0.69
C ILE A 100 -7.79 -3.15 1.82
N ILE A 101 -6.67 -2.46 1.61
CA ILE A 101 -6.07 -1.59 2.63
C ILE A 101 -6.54 -0.15 2.53
N MET A 102 -6.96 0.29 1.35
CA MET A 102 -7.43 1.67 1.16
C MET A 102 -8.48 1.76 0.06
N ILE A 103 -9.45 2.62 0.27
CA ILE A 103 -10.41 3.09 -0.74
C ILE A 103 -10.48 4.60 -0.64
N THR A 104 -10.30 5.29 -1.76
CA THR A 104 -10.40 6.75 -1.86
C THR A 104 -11.48 7.11 -2.87
N ASN A 105 -12.30 8.11 -2.56
CA ASN A 105 -13.30 8.66 -3.48
C ASN A 105 -12.76 9.95 -4.10
N ASN A 106 -12.66 9.99 -5.41
CA ASN A 106 -12.15 11.10 -6.20
C ASN A 106 -13.21 11.59 -7.19
N ILE A 107 -12.95 12.76 -7.81
CA ILE A 107 -13.81 13.33 -8.86
C ILE A 107 -13.96 12.38 -10.08
N ASN A 108 -12.98 11.52 -10.31
CA ASN A 108 -12.96 10.57 -11.42
C ASN A 108 -13.48 9.17 -11.04
N GLY A 109 -13.94 8.96 -9.82
CA GLY A 109 -14.38 7.67 -9.30
C GLY A 109 -13.62 7.23 -8.06
N TYR A 110 -13.61 5.95 -7.78
CA TYR A 110 -12.94 5.35 -6.63
C TYR A 110 -11.58 4.79 -7.02
N ASP A 111 -10.63 4.95 -6.11
CA ASP A 111 -9.34 4.27 -6.17
C ASP A 111 -9.29 3.21 -5.06
N ILE A 112 -8.83 2.01 -5.40
CA ILE A 112 -8.67 0.88 -4.47
C ILE A 112 -7.21 0.49 -4.42
N MET A 113 -6.70 0.21 -3.22
CA MET A 113 -5.40 -0.39 -2.99
C MET A 113 -5.58 -1.72 -2.28
N ILE A 114 -5.03 -2.78 -2.85
CA ILE A 114 -5.07 -4.14 -2.31
C ILE A 114 -3.64 -4.57 -1.99
N GLN A 115 -3.42 -5.02 -0.77
CA GLN A 115 -2.19 -5.66 -0.36
C GLN A 115 -2.29 -7.17 -0.55
N HIS A 116 -1.32 -7.71 -1.24
CA HIS A 116 -1.13 -9.14 -1.50
C HIS A 116 0.03 -9.69 -0.69
N GLU A 117 0.29 -10.97 -0.81
CA GLU A 117 1.48 -11.61 -0.26
C GLU A 117 2.77 -11.10 -0.93
N ASN A 118 3.92 -11.45 -0.35
CA ASN A 118 5.26 -11.13 -0.89
C ASN A 118 5.51 -9.64 -1.15
N GLY A 119 4.90 -8.75 -0.35
CA GLY A 119 5.10 -7.30 -0.46
C GLY A 119 4.53 -6.68 -1.72
N VAL A 120 3.61 -7.36 -2.40
CA VAL A 120 2.94 -6.85 -3.59
C VAL A 120 1.71 -6.02 -3.22
N ILE A 121 1.54 -4.90 -3.91
CA ILE A 121 0.37 -4.03 -3.84
C ILE A 121 -0.16 -3.80 -5.25
N SER A 122 -1.46 -3.99 -5.45
CA SER A 122 -2.15 -3.56 -6.66
C SER A 122 -3.00 -2.33 -6.40
N ILE A 123 -3.01 -1.40 -7.37
CA ILE A 123 -3.78 -0.16 -7.28
C ILE A 123 -4.66 -0.04 -8.52
N TYR A 124 -5.94 0.18 -8.26
CA TYR A 124 -6.98 0.35 -9.28
C TYR A 124 -7.53 1.75 -9.16
N LYS A 125 -7.45 2.56 -10.21
CA LYS A 125 -7.94 3.95 -10.19
C LYS A 125 -9.07 4.17 -11.19
N HIS A 126 -9.95 5.09 -10.85
CA HIS A 126 -11.10 5.54 -11.66
C HIS A 126 -12.24 4.51 -11.73
N ILE A 127 -12.42 3.66 -10.73
CA ILE A 127 -13.56 2.73 -10.62
C ILE A 127 -14.85 3.55 -10.46
N GLN A 128 -15.87 3.27 -11.26
CA GLN A 128 -17.10 4.08 -11.23
C GLN A 128 -18.12 3.57 -10.21
N GLN A 129 -18.21 2.27 -10.03
CA GLN A 129 -19.08 1.64 -9.05
C GLN A 129 -18.27 0.70 -8.17
N LEU A 130 -18.38 0.89 -6.86
CA LEU A 130 -17.65 0.11 -5.86
C LEU A 130 -18.56 -0.99 -5.29
N LEU A 131 -18.02 -2.22 -5.10
CA LEU A 131 -18.73 -3.35 -4.49
C LEU A 131 -18.12 -3.81 -3.16
N VAL A 132 -17.00 -3.24 -2.76
CA VAL A 132 -16.20 -3.71 -1.64
C VAL A 132 -15.96 -2.59 -0.62
N LYS A 133 -15.42 -2.96 0.56
CA LYS A 133 -15.09 -2.03 1.65
C LYS A 133 -13.66 -2.24 2.09
N SER A 134 -13.04 -1.20 2.63
CA SER A 134 -11.72 -1.29 3.25
C SER A 134 -11.73 -2.32 4.39
N GLY A 135 -10.62 -3.05 4.54
CA GLY A 135 -10.46 -4.15 5.50
C GLY A 135 -11.02 -5.50 5.03
N LYS A 136 -11.69 -5.58 3.87
CA LYS A 136 -12.19 -6.84 3.34
C LYS A 136 -11.05 -7.68 2.78
N GLN A 137 -11.02 -8.97 3.11
CA GLN A 137 -10.24 -9.98 2.41
C GLN A 137 -10.93 -10.30 1.08
N ILE A 138 -10.14 -10.42 0.02
CA ILE A 138 -10.60 -10.60 -1.34
C ILE A 138 -9.86 -11.77 -2.00
N SER A 139 -10.56 -12.52 -2.81
CA SER A 139 -9.96 -13.62 -3.59
C SER A 139 -9.61 -13.16 -5.01
N SER A 140 -8.62 -13.82 -5.60
CA SER A 140 -8.26 -13.63 -7.01
C SER A 140 -9.49 -13.83 -7.91
N GLY A 141 -9.75 -12.90 -8.82
CA GLY A 141 -10.91 -12.90 -9.69
C GLY A 141 -12.20 -12.41 -9.05
N GLU A 142 -12.22 -12.06 -7.78
CA GLU A 142 -13.41 -11.49 -7.14
C GLU A 142 -13.67 -10.09 -7.68
N VAL A 143 -14.95 -9.79 -7.99
CA VAL A 143 -15.35 -8.50 -8.52
C VAL A 143 -15.33 -7.44 -7.43
N ILE A 144 -14.49 -6.42 -7.61
CA ILE A 144 -14.32 -5.29 -6.68
C ILE A 144 -15.13 -4.06 -7.06
N GLY A 145 -15.55 -3.97 -8.33
CA GLY A 145 -16.32 -2.85 -8.86
C GLY A 145 -16.63 -2.97 -10.34
N PHE A 146 -17.12 -1.90 -10.91
CA PHE A 146 -17.45 -1.81 -12.33
C PHE A 146 -16.91 -0.52 -12.96
N THR A 147 -16.65 -0.60 -14.28
CA THR A 147 -16.15 0.54 -15.07
C THR A 147 -17.21 1.61 -15.32
N HIS A 148 -18.48 1.33 -15.07
CA HIS A 148 -19.59 2.22 -15.45
C HIS A 148 -20.68 2.29 -14.38
N THR A 149 -21.28 3.47 -14.25
CA THR A 149 -22.58 3.67 -13.60
C THR A 149 -23.69 3.71 -14.64
N PRO A 150 -24.92 3.25 -14.32
CA PRO A 150 -26.05 3.19 -15.27
C PRO A 150 -26.39 4.52 -15.96
N GLU A 151 -25.99 5.65 -15.39
CA GLU A 151 -26.35 6.99 -15.84
C GLU A 151 -25.45 7.55 -16.96
N LYS A 152 -24.29 6.93 -17.22
CA LYS A 152 -23.32 7.43 -18.21
C LYS A 152 -23.12 6.43 -19.35
N SER A 153 -24.05 6.41 -20.32
CA SER A 153 -24.17 5.27 -21.25
C SER A 153 -23.18 5.21 -22.44
N ASP A 154 -22.42 6.24 -22.76
CA ASP A 154 -21.70 6.29 -24.05
C ASP A 154 -20.19 6.60 -23.97
N VAL A 155 -19.60 6.68 -22.79
CA VAL A 155 -18.18 7.02 -22.64
C VAL A 155 -17.37 5.76 -22.38
N SER A 156 -16.33 5.53 -23.18
CA SER A 156 -15.29 4.56 -22.89
C SER A 156 -14.59 4.96 -21.58
N ILE A 157 -14.55 4.07 -20.60
CA ILE A 157 -13.97 4.37 -19.31
C ILE A 157 -12.55 3.82 -19.28
N LYS A 158 -11.66 4.68 -18.85
CA LYS A 158 -10.27 4.37 -18.65
C LYS A 158 -10.04 4.00 -17.19
N ILE A 159 -9.50 2.82 -16.94
CA ILE A 159 -9.03 2.36 -15.63
C ILE A 159 -7.51 2.37 -15.65
N ARG A 160 -6.90 2.93 -14.61
CA ARG A 160 -5.47 2.80 -14.39
C ARG A 160 -5.20 1.67 -13.42
N PHE A 161 -4.28 0.78 -13.80
CA PHE A 161 -3.84 -0.35 -13.00
C PHE A 161 -2.33 -0.27 -12.76
N GLU A 162 -1.93 -0.35 -11.50
CA GLU A 162 -0.53 -0.31 -11.10
C GLU A 162 -0.21 -1.54 -10.23
N LEU A 163 0.99 -2.07 -10.40
CA LEU A 163 1.59 -3.09 -9.53
C LEU A 163 2.84 -2.53 -8.88
N TRP A 164 2.96 -2.76 -7.59
CA TRP A 164 4.12 -2.36 -6.79
C TRP A 164 4.61 -3.55 -5.99
N GLN A 165 5.91 -3.78 -5.97
CA GLN A 165 6.53 -4.82 -5.15
C GLN A 165 7.63 -4.20 -4.29
N ASN A 166 7.52 -4.37 -2.97
CA ASN A 166 8.47 -3.81 -1.99
C ASN A 166 8.76 -2.31 -2.21
N GLY A 167 7.72 -1.54 -2.55
CA GLY A 167 7.82 -0.09 -2.78
C GLY A 167 8.35 0.32 -4.16
N ILE A 168 8.60 -0.63 -5.06
CA ILE A 168 9.05 -0.38 -6.44
C ILE A 168 7.91 -0.70 -7.39
N ALA A 169 7.60 0.22 -8.31
CA ALA A 169 6.62 -0.04 -9.36
C ALA A 169 7.17 -1.07 -10.36
N ILE A 170 6.37 -2.07 -10.69
CA ILE A 170 6.71 -3.12 -11.66
C ILE A 170 5.76 -3.05 -12.86
N ASN A 171 6.23 -3.48 -14.03
CA ASN A 171 5.44 -3.44 -15.26
C ASN A 171 4.28 -4.45 -15.20
N PRO A 172 3.01 -4.00 -15.14
CA PRO A 172 1.89 -4.93 -15.05
C PRO A 172 1.78 -5.88 -16.24
N GLU A 173 2.18 -5.46 -17.46
CA GLU A 173 2.07 -6.26 -18.67
C GLU A 173 2.92 -7.54 -18.64
N GLU A 174 3.99 -7.55 -17.84
CA GLU A 174 4.87 -8.71 -17.68
C GLU A 174 4.34 -9.75 -16.66
N HIS A 175 3.35 -9.34 -15.87
CA HIS A 175 2.85 -10.11 -14.74
C HIS A 175 1.38 -10.53 -14.86
N ILE A 176 0.59 -9.92 -15.75
CA ILE A 176 -0.82 -10.25 -15.93
C ILE A 176 -1.03 -11.23 -17.10
N ILE A 177 -1.95 -12.17 -16.92
CA ILE A 177 -2.47 -13.04 -17.98
C ILE A 177 -3.74 -12.38 -18.50
N MET A 178 -3.74 -11.97 -19.79
CA MET A 178 -4.90 -11.42 -20.47
C MET A 178 -5.73 -12.52 -21.15
#